data_1a2a9ed6b2fde57945c9535aa9b2c891
#
_entry.id   1a2a9ed6b2fde57945c9535aa9b2c891
#
_cell.length_a   1.000
_cell.length_b   1.000
_cell.length_c   1.000
_cell.angle_alpha   90.00
_cell.angle_beta   90.00
_cell.angle_gamma   90.00
#
_symmetry.space_group_name_H-M   'P 1'
#
loop_
_entity.id
_entity.type
_entity.pdbx_description
1 polymer ?
#
loop_
_entity_poly.entity_id
_entity_poly.type
_entity_poly.pdbx_seq_one_letter_code
_entity_poly.pdbx_strand_id
1 'polypeptide(L)'
;MKKFFYRVLDNETAVSICQKFSCSLGHLIYNNNLKKEVSAGDILLIERCENLYLVKPTDTIKNLSTRFNKSEQEILDKNHLDYLFCGIYIEI
;
A
#
# COMPACT_ATOMS: atom_id res chain seq x y z
N MET A 1 -8.47 -8.03 14.18
CA MET A 1 -9.06 -6.83 13.62
C MET A 1 -8.25 -6.32 12.45
N LYS A 2 -8.91 -6.03 11.32
CA LYS A 2 -8.18 -5.58 10.13
C LYS A 2 -7.81 -4.09 10.17
N LYS A 3 -8.56 -3.30 10.90
CA LYS A 3 -8.36 -1.84 10.94
C LYS A 3 -8.08 -1.38 12.36
N PHE A 4 -7.15 -0.43 12.50
CA PHE A 4 -6.83 0.18 13.78
C PHE A 4 -6.21 1.55 13.56
N PHE A 5 -6.24 2.41 14.58
CA PHE A 5 -5.59 3.71 14.51
C PHE A 5 -4.17 3.62 15.03
N TYR A 6 -3.28 4.37 14.41
CA TYR A 6 -1.86 4.38 14.74
C TYR A 6 -1.32 5.80 14.73
N ARG A 7 -0.55 6.15 15.76
CA ARG A 7 0.14 7.45 15.82
C ARG A 7 1.52 7.31 15.21
N VAL A 8 1.80 8.12 14.20
CA VAL A 8 3.09 8.11 13.50
C VAL A 8 4.20 8.56 14.44
N LEU A 9 5.29 7.80 14.48
CA LEU A 9 6.48 8.10 15.26
C LEU A 9 7.49 8.90 14.45
N ASP A 10 8.53 9.43 15.13
CA ASP A 10 9.59 10.16 14.46
C ASP A 10 10.26 9.29 13.40
N ASN A 11 10.59 9.89 12.26
CA ASN A 11 11.32 9.26 11.16
C ASN A 11 10.56 8.13 10.45
N GLU A 12 9.27 7.96 10.71
CA GLU A 12 8.46 7.00 9.95
C GLU A 12 7.96 7.63 8.66
N THR A 13 7.86 6.80 7.62
CA THR A 13 7.29 7.18 6.33
C THR A 13 6.06 6.32 6.06
N ALA A 14 5.23 6.72 5.09
CA ALA A 14 4.08 5.91 4.70
C ALA A 14 4.52 4.50 4.30
N VAL A 15 5.60 4.38 3.53
CA VAL A 15 6.11 3.07 3.10
C VAL A 15 6.59 2.24 4.30
N SER A 16 7.32 2.84 5.25
CA SER A 16 7.81 2.11 6.41
C SER A 16 6.66 1.62 7.30
N ILE A 17 5.61 2.42 7.42
CA ILE A 17 4.41 2.03 8.17
C ILE A 17 3.71 0.85 7.49
N CYS A 18 3.62 0.87 6.17
CA CYS A 18 3.05 -0.25 5.42
C CYS A 18 3.84 -1.54 5.64
N GLN A 19 5.16 -1.46 5.65
CA GLN A 19 6.02 -2.61 5.92
C GLN A 19 5.83 -3.13 7.34
N LYS A 20 5.73 -2.22 8.30
CA LYS A 20 5.58 -2.56 9.72
C LYS A 20 4.27 -3.30 10.00
N PHE A 21 3.17 -2.88 9.37
CA PHE A 21 1.84 -3.39 9.69
C PHE A 21 1.21 -4.24 8.61
N SER A 22 1.95 -4.58 7.56
CA SER A 22 1.43 -5.41 6.46
C SER A 22 0.20 -4.79 5.82
N CYS A 23 0.33 -3.56 5.34
CA CYS A 23 -0.74 -2.89 4.62
C CYS A 23 -0.25 -2.41 3.25
N SER A 24 -1.18 -2.23 2.32
CA SER A 24 -0.83 -1.69 1.01
C SER A 24 -0.75 -0.17 1.10
N LEU A 25 0.19 0.41 0.36
CA LEU A 25 0.35 1.86 0.33
C LEU A 25 -0.91 2.54 -0.21
N GLY A 26 -1.52 1.95 -1.24
CA GLY A 26 -2.74 2.51 -1.82
C GLY A 26 -3.87 2.60 -0.80
N HIS A 27 -4.05 1.55 0.01
CA HIS A 27 -5.07 1.57 1.06
C HIS A 27 -4.76 2.62 2.13
N LEU A 28 -3.50 2.76 2.51
CA LEU A 28 -3.11 3.76 3.51
C LEU A 28 -3.44 5.16 3.02
N ILE A 29 -3.08 5.46 1.78
CA ILE A 29 -3.36 6.77 1.18
C ILE A 29 -4.85 7.02 1.07
N TYR A 30 -5.58 6.05 0.55
CA TYR A 30 -7.02 6.18 0.31
C TYR A 30 -7.80 6.35 1.61
N ASN A 31 -7.52 5.48 2.60
CA ASN A 31 -8.28 5.50 3.86
C ASN A 31 -8.03 6.76 4.68
N ASN A 32 -6.90 7.42 4.47
CA ASN A 32 -6.52 8.61 5.24
C ASN A 32 -6.50 9.88 4.40
N ASN A 33 -6.91 9.78 3.14
CA ASN A 33 -6.92 10.92 2.21
C ASN A 33 -5.58 11.68 2.22
N LEU A 34 -4.47 10.94 2.15
CA LEU A 34 -3.14 11.54 2.22
C LEU A 34 -2.83 12.29 0.94
N LYS A 35 -2.34 13.53 1.09
CA LYS A 35 -1.92 14.37 -0.03
C LYS A 35 -0.41 14.58 -0.04
N LYS A 36 0.27 14.21 1.04
CA LYS A 36 1.71 14.36 1.21
C LYS A 36 2.19 13.30 2.18
N GLU A 37 3.52 13.22 2.36
CA GLU A 37 4.13 12.29 3.30
C GLU A 37 3.62 12.54 4.72
N VAL A 38 3.54 11.45 5.50
CA VAL A 38 3.09 11.52 6.90
C VAL A 38 4.12 12.22 7.77
N SER A 39 3.65 12.75 8.89
CA SER A 39 4.50 13.43 9.87
C SER A 39 4.30 12.82 11.24
N ALA A 40 5.33 12.89 12.08
CA ALA A 40 5.26 12.43 13.47
C ALA A 40 4.04 13.06 14.17
N GLY A 41 3.29 12.24 14.88
CA GLY A 41 2.09 12.67 15.58
C GLY A 41 0.80 12.53 14.78
N ASP A 42 0.87 12.32 13.48
CA ASP A 42 -0.34 12.07 12.69
C ASP A 42 -1.03 10.79 13.17
N ILE A 43 -2.35 10.79 13.15
CA ILE A 43 -3.15 9.61 13.47
C ILE A 43 -3.66 9.03 12.16
N LEU A 44 -3.31 7.79 11.90
CA LEU A 44 -3.68 7.10 10.65
C LEU A 44 -4.57 5.91 10.94
N LEU A 45 -5.52 5.66 10.04
CA LEU A 45 -6.27 4.41 10.05
C LEU A 45 -5.47 3.41 9.21
N ILE A 46 -5.03 2.33 9.86
CA ILE A 46 -4.26 1.26 9.22
C ILE A 46 -5.20 0.11 8.92
N GLU A 47 -5.13 -0.39 7.69
CA GLU A 47 -5.89 -1.56 7.27
C GLU A 47 -4.92 -2.66 6.86
N ARG A 48 -4.89 -3.76 7.61
CA ARG A 48 -4.04 -4.91 7.30
C ARG A 48 -4.59 -5.66 6.10
N CYS A 49 -3.70 -6.14 5.26
CA CYS A 49 -4.05 -6.94 4.09
C CYS A 49 -3.49 -8.36 4.25
N GLU A 50 -4.19 -9.34 3.69
CA GLU A 50 -3.80 -10.74 3.82
C GLU A 50 -2.86 -11.19 2.70
N ASN A 51 -3.13 -10.75 1.46
CA ASN A 51 -2.39 -11.21 0.29
C ASN A 51 -1.54 -10.08 -0.25
N LEU A 52 -0.47 -9.76 0.48
CA LEU A 52 0.44 -8.68 0.10
C LEU A 52 1.56 -9.18 -0.78
N TYR A 53 1.95 -8.33 -1.72
CA TYR A 53 3.09 -8.56 -2.59
C TYR A 53 3.96 -7.30 -2.61
N LEU A 54 5.26 -7.46 -2.39
CA LEU A 54 6.21 -6.36 -2.47
C LEU A 54 6.66 -6.20 -3.93
N VAL A 55 6.34 -5.06 -4.52
CA VAL A 55 6.68 -4.79 -5.93
C VAL A 55 8.18 -4.62 -6.07
N LYS A 56 8.78 -5.40 -6.98
CA LYS A 56 10.23 -5.40 -7.24
C LYS A 56 10.56 -4.49 -8.41
N PRO A 57 11.83 -4.03 -8.53
CA PRO A 57 12.21 -3.13 -9.61
C PRO A 57 11.97 -3.69 -11.02
N THR A 58 11.97 -5.01 -11.17
CA THR A 58 11.74 -5.66 -12.47
C THR A 58 10.28 -5.95 -12.76
N ASP A 59 9.38 -5.71 -11.80
CA ASP A 59 7.96 -5.97 -11.98
C ASP A 59 7.29 -4.88 -12.79
N THR A 60 6.36 -5.29 -13.66
CA THR A 60 5.47 -4.38 -14.37
C THR A 60 4.05 -4.81 -14.09
N ILE A 61 3.10 -3.89 -14.26
CA ILE A 61 1.70 -4.21 -14.06
C ILE A 61 1.26 -5.34 -15.02
N LYS A 62 1.81 -5.37 -16.22
CA LYS A 62 1.52 -6.41 -17.19
C LYS A 62 2.01 -7.78 -16.72
N ASN A 63 3.24 -7.84 -16.20
CA ASN A 63 3.80 -9.09 -15.68
C ASN A 63 3.03 -9.61 -14.48
N LEU A 64 2.64 -8.72 -13.58
CA LEU A 64 1.86 -9.09 -12.42
C LEU A 64 0.45 -9.55 -12.81
N SER A 65 -0.15 -8.89 -13.77
CA SER A 65 -1.45 -9.28 -14.32
C SER A 65 -1.41 -10.73 -14.82
N THR A 66 -0.39 -11.08 -15.58
CA THR A 66 -0.23 -12.44 -16.09
C THR A 66 0.05 -13.43 -14.96
N ARG A 67 0.96 -13.09 -14.05
CA ARG A 67 1.38 -14.01 -12.97
C ARG A 67 0.24 -14.33 -12.02
N PHE A 68 -0.58 -13.33 -11.66
CA PHE A 68 -1.66 -13.51 -10.70
C PHE A 68 -3.02 -13.74 -11.35
N ASN A 69 -3.05 -13.82 -12.67
CA ASN A 69 -4.28 -14.08 -13.43
C ASN A 69 -5.39 -13.08 -13.10
N LYS A 70 -5.04 -11.81 -13.11
CA LYS A 70 -5.96 -10.69 -12.87
C LYS A 70 -5.70 -9.62 -13.91
N SER A 71 -6.72 -8.84 -14.26
CA SER A 71 -6.50 -7.74 -15.19
C SER A 71 -5.64 -6.64 -14.54
N GLU A 72 -4.96 -5.85 -15.36
CA GLU A 72 -4.16 -4.72 -14.87
C GLU A 72 -5.06 -3.76 -14.08
N GLN A 73 -6.25 -3.49 -14.59
CA GLN A 73 -7.17 -2.58 -13.93
C GLN A 73 -7.66 -3.12 -12.59
N GLU A 74 -7.91 -4.43 -12.49
CA GLU A 74 -8.29 -5.04 -11.22
C GLU A 74 -7.23 -4.82 -10.14
N ILE A 75 -5.96 -5.01 -10.51
CA ILE A 75 -4.85 -4.83 -9.55
C ILE A 75 -4.79 -3.37 -9.09
N LEU A 76 -4.85 -2.44 -10.03
CA LEU A 76 -4.78 -1.02 -9.70
C LEU A 76 -5.98 -0.56 -8.88
N ASP A 77 -7.19 -0.96 -9.28
CA ASP A 77 -8.41 -0.55 -8.57
C ASP A 77 -8.46 -1.12 -7.15
N LYS A 78 -8.06 -2.37 -6.99
CA LYS A 78 -8.04 -2.99 -5.66
C LYS A 78 -7.13 -2.25 -4.70
N ASN A 79 -6.07 -1.65 -5.21
CA ASN A 79 -5.07 -0.93 -4.42
C ASN A 79 -5.25 0.58 -4.43
N HIS A 80 -6.29 1.09 -5.08
CA HIS A 80 -6.55 2.53 -5.21
C HIS A 80 -5.35 3.27 -5.79
N LEU A 81 -4.72 2.68 -6.81
CA LEU A 81 -3.54 3.24 -7.47
C LEU A 81 -3.83 3.56 -8.92
N ASP A 82 -3.17 4.59 -9.45
CA ASP A 82 -3.22 4.92 -10.86
C ASP A 82 -2.14 4.21 -11.65
N TYR A 83 -1.04 3.88 -11.01
CA TYR A 83 0.09 3.19 -11.63
C TYR A 83 0.89 2.45 -10.57
N LEU A 84 1.75 1.52 -11.04
CA LEU A 84 2.55 0.67 -10.17
C LEU A 84 3.98 1.21 -10.09
N PHE A 85 4.59 1.12 -8.91
CA PHE A 85 6.00 1.44 -8.74
C PHE A 85 6.63 0.49 -7.72
N CYS A 86 7.96 0.34 -7.80
CA CYS A 86 8.66 -0.63 -6.94
C CYS A 86 8.82 -0.12 -5.51
N GLY A 87 9.01 -1.07 -4.60
CA GLY A 87 9.26 -0.75 -3.19
C GLY A 87 8.02 -0.60 -2.35
N ILE A 88 6.84 -0.74 -2.93
CA ILE A 88 5.58 -0.65 -2.17
C ILE A 88 4.92 -2.00 -2.06
N TYR A 89 4.12 -2.18 -1.01
CA TYR A 89 3.23 -3.33 -0.89
C TYR A 89 1.92 -3.05 -1.60
N ILE A 90 1.45 -4.05 -2.32
CA ILE A 90 0.12 -4.03 -2.93
C ILE A 90 -0.63 -5.28 -2.49
N GLU A 91 -1.94 -5.18 -2.49
CA GLU A 91 -2.81 -6.34 -2.23
C GLU A 91 -3.16 -7.01 -3.55
N ILE A 92 -2.95 -8.30 -3.62
CA ILE A 92 -3.24 -9.09 -4.82
C ILE A 92 -4.58 -9.83 -4.70
#